data_86702d7e574407b8c9e13a3f07806057
#
_entry.id   86702d7e574407b8c9e13a3f07806057
#
_cell.length_a   1.000
_cell.length_b   1.000
_cell.length_c   1.000
_cell.angle_alpha   90.00
_cell.angle_beta   90.00
_cell.angle_gamma   90.00
#
_symmetry.space_group_name_H-M   'P 1'
#
loop_
_entity.id
_entity.type
_entity.pdbx_description
1 polymer ?
#
loop_
_entity_poly.entity_id
_entity_poly.type
_entity_poly.pdbx_seq_one_letter_code
_entity_poly.pdbx_strand_id
1 'polypeptide(L)'
;MTAARKEAMISKLIEEIRKKNAPVVVGLDPQMSFIPEQLLKDAARHVEDATYDEDLGAAAEAVWRFNKEIVDAVADLVPAVKPQIAMYEQFGIPGMIAYWKTVRYCQEKGLIVIGDVKRGDIGSTSEAYARAHLGRVEIGGHRIRAFYEDFATVNPYLGTDGIKPFVDICNQEDKGIFVLVKTSNPSSGEFQDIKTEDGRHMYEVVGEKVREWGEQSMDGAYSNVGAVVGATYPEQAKVLRELMPHTFILAPGYGAQGATAKDLSGFFDKDGNGAIVNSSRGIIAAYKKEKYARFGEEGFADAARAATIDMIEDLRTALG
;
A
#
# COMPACT_ATOMS: atom_id res chain seq x y z
N MET A 1 -20.42 29.87 11.02
CA MET A 1 -19.67 28.75 11.60
C MET A 1 -18.94 28.07 10.43
N THR A 2 -17.65 28.28 10.31
CA THR A 2 -16.80 27.60 9.34
C THR A 2 -16.79 26.12 9.72
N ALA A 3 -17.30 25.26 8.84
CA ALA A 3 -17.13 23.81 9.00
C ALA A 3 -15.62 23.55 9.18
N ALA A 4 -15.24 22.87 10.26
CA ALA A 4 -13.87 22.48 10.47
C ALA A 4 -13.44 21.70 9.21
N ARG A 5 -12.38 22.15 8.54
CA ARG A 5 -11.82 21.47 7.38
C ARG A 5 -11.47 20.05 7.83
N LYS A 6 -12.05 19.07 7.20
CA LYS A 6 -11.78 17.68 7.50
C LYS A 6 -10.32 17.40 7.13
N GLU A 7 -9.59 16.74 7.99
CA GLU A 7 -8.17 16.45 7.80
C GLU A 7 -7.98 15.56 6.59
N ALA A 8 -7.10 15.97 5.67
CA ALA A 8 -6.81 15.19 4.48
C ALA A 8 -6.04 13.91 4.82
N MET A 9 -6.17 12.87 4.01
CA MET A 9 -5.63 11.55 4.31
C MET A 9 -4.10 11.54 4.46
N ILE A 10 -3.39 12.39 3.71
CA ILE A 10 -1.93 12.46 3.84
C ILE A 10 -1.49 13.01 5.20
N SER A 11 -2.18 14.02 5.73
CA SER A 11 -1.88 14.56 7.07
C SER A 11 -2.16 13.51 8.15
N LYS A 12 -3.25 12.75 8.02
CA LYS A 12 -3.54 11.64 8.92
C LYS A 12 -2.46 10.54 8.87
N LEU A 13 -1.96 10.20 7.67
CA LEU A 13 -0.86 9.24 7.54
C LEU A 13 0.40 9.73 8.25
N ILE A 14 0.77 10.98 8.06
CA ILE A 14 1.94 11.59 8.70
C ILE A 14 1.77 11.62 10.22
N GLU A 15 0.59 11.96 10.72
CA GLU A 15 0.29 11.96 12.16
C GLU A 15 0.45 10.54 12.75
N GLU A 16 -0.12 9.52 12.13
CA GLU A 16 0.00 8.13 12.59
C GLU A 16 1.45 7.60 12.51
N ILE A 17 2.24 8.01 11.49
CA ILE A 17 3.68 7.73 11.43
C ILE A 17 4.40 8.33 12.63
N ARG A 18 4.15 9.61 12.94
CA ARG A 18 4.77 10.32 14.07
C ARG A 18 4.36 9.71 15.41
N LYS A 19 3.08 9.43 15.60
CA LYS A 19 2.54 8.85 16.82
C LYS A 19 3.13 7.48 17.14
N LYS A 20 3.33 6.64 16.13
CA LYS A 20 3.96 5.32 16.27
C LYS A 20 5.48 5.37 16.13
N ASN A 21 6.03 6.50 15.71
CA ASN A 21 7.44 6.67 15.36
C ASN A 21 7.93 5.54 14.43
N ALA A 22 7.15 5.22 13.40
CA ALA A 22 7.35 4.08 12.51
C ALA A 22 6.90 4.40 11.08
N PRO A 23 7.80 4.77 10.15
CA PRO A 23 7.46 4.98 8.75
C PRO A 23 7.37 3.64 7.99
N VAL A 24 6.61 2.69 8.53
CA VAL A 24 6.50 1.31 8.05
C VAL A 24 5.07 0.99 7.64
N VAL A 25 4.92 0.36 6.48
CA VAL A 25 3.66 -0.26 6.06
C VAL A 25 3.87 -1.77 5.89
N VAL A 26 2.99 -2.55 6.49
CA VAL A 26 3.00 -4.02 6.36
C VAL A 26 2.21 -4.41 5.10
N GLY A 27 2.90 -5.00 4.14
CA GLY A 27 2.27 -5.55 2.95
C GLY A 27 1.53 -6.86 3.28
N LEU A 28 0.25 -6.90 2.94
CA LEU A 28 -0.58 -8.11 3.06
C LEU A 28 -0.70 -8.76 1.68
N ASP A 29 0.38 -9.46 1.30
CA ASP A 29 0.53 -10.16 0.01
C ASP A 29 0.53 -11.69 0.26
N PRO A 30 -0.58 -12.29 0.76
CA PRO A 30 -0.61 -13.68 1.21
C PRO A 30 -0.46 -14.64 0.02
N GLN A 31 0.55 -15.51 0.09
CA GLN A 31 0.68 -16.67 -0.80
C GLN A 31 0.26 -17.92 -0.02
N MET A 32 -0.34 -18.91 -0.69
CA MET A 32 -0.74 -20.16 -0.04
C MET A 32 0.43 -20.82 0.69
N SER A 33 1.64 -20.71 0.13
CA SER A 33 2.86 -21.22 0.76
C SER A 33 3.27 -20.49 2.05
N PHE A 34 2.68 -19.33 2.37
CA PHE A 34 2.93 -18.58 3.62
C PHE A 34 1.92 -18.88 4.71
N ILE A 35 0.83 -19.57 4.36
CA ILE A 35 -0.24 -19.87 5.30
C ILE A 35 0.08 -21.18 6.03
N PRO A 36 0.06 -21.21 7.37
CA PRO A 36 0.25 -22.41 8.15
C PRO A 36 -0.70 -23.55 7.77
N GLU A 37 -0.18 -24.78 7.75
CA GLU A 37 -0.98 -25.94 7.33
C GLU A 37 -2.22 -26.15 8.20
N GLN A 38 -2.10 -25.92 9.52
CA GLN A 38 -3.24 -26.03 10.43
C GLN A 38 -4.32 -25.00 10.11
N LEU A 39 -3.93 -23.78 9.76
CA LEU A 39 -4.87 -22.72 9.38
C LEU A 39 -5.63 -23.06 8.10
N LEU A 40 -4.96 -23.70 7.12
CA LEU A 40 -5.60 -24.21 5.90
C LEU A 40 -6.63 -25.30 6.21
N LYS A 41 -6.27 -26.27 7.07
CA LYS A 41 -7.19 -27.34 7.49
C LYS A 41 -8.40 -26.80 8.22
N ASP A 42 -8.21 -25.81 9.08
CA ASP A 42 -9.30 -25.21 9.84
C ASP A 42 -10.21 -24.35 8.96
N ALA A 43 -9.65 -23.64 7.97
CA ALA A 43 -10.41 -22.86 7.01
C ALA A 43 -11.34 -23.74 6.16
N ALA A 44 -10.85 -24.90 5.70
CA ALA A 44 -11.64 -25.84 4.89
C ALA A 44 -12.91 -26.35 5.61
N ARG A 45 -12.94 -26.34 6.94
CA ARG A 45 -14.11 -26.75 7.73
C ARG A 45 -15.20 -25.69 7.86
N HIS A 46 -14.90 -24.46 7.41
CA HIS A 46 -15.77 -23.28 7.63
C HIS A 46 -16.25 -22.65 6.30
N VAL A 47 -16.15 -23.39 5.20
CA VAL A 47 -16.74 -22.96 3.91
C VAL A 47 -18.23 -23.16 3.99
N GLU A 48 -18.98 -22.08 4.14
CA GLU A 48 -20.46 -22.13 4.31
C GLU A 48 -21.21 -21.96 2.97
N ASP A 49 -20.57 -21.40 1.95
CA ASP A 49 -21.21 -21.06 0.68
C ASP A 49 -20.88 -22.06 -0.41
N ALA A 50 -21.84 -22.92 -0.74
CA ALA A 50 -21.74 -23.90 -1.83
C ALA A 50 -21.89 -23.29 -3.25
N THR A 51 -21.99 -21.98 -3.37
CA THR A 51 -22.10 -21.27 -4.67
C THR A 51 -20.80 -21.31 -5.45
N TYR A 52 -19.67 -21.40 -4.74
CA TYR A 52 -18.32 -21.37 -5.30
C TYR A 52 -17.64 -22.73 -5.12
N ASP A 53 -16.56 -22.95 -5.85
CA ASP A 53 -15.67 -24.09 -5.64
C ASP A 53 -15.16 -24.12 -4.19
N GLU A 54 -15.27 -25.27 -3.52
CA GLU A 54 -14.93 -25.43 -2.10
C GLU A 54 -13.45 -25.10 -1.83
N ASP A 55 -12.54 -25.45 -2.75
CA ASP A 55 -11.11 -25.18 -2.59
C ASP A 55 -10.81 -23.68 -2.68
N LEU A 56 -11.50 -22.95 -3.58
CA LEU A 56 -11.39 -21.49 -3.66
C LEU A 56 -11.94 -20.82 -2.40
N GLY A 57 -13.06 -21.31 -1.88
CA GLY A 57 -13.64 -20.84 -0.63
C GLY A 57 -12.71 -21.05 0.57
N ALA A 58 -12.15 -22.27 0.68
CA ALA A 58 -11.19 -22.61 1.74
C ALA A 58 -9.90 -21.78 1.66
N ALA A 59 -9.36 -21.57 0.47
CA ALA A 59 -8.18 -20.72 0.27
C ALA A 59 -8.45 -19.27 0.68
N ALA A 60 -9.58 -18.71 0.28
CA ALA A 60 -9.97 -17.34 0.62
C ALA A 60 -10.19 -17.16 2.13
N GLU A 61 -10.85 -18.11 2.79
CA GLU A 61 -11.04 -18.08 4.24
C GLU A 61 -9.70 -18.20 4.99
N ALA A 62 -8.78 -19.06 4.51
CA ALA A 62 -7.44 -19.18 5.09
C ALA A 62 -6.65 -17.87 4.96
N VAL A 63 -6.71 -17.22 3.78
CA VAL A 63 -6.11 -15.89 3.55
C VAL A 63 -6.69 -14.86 4.51
N TRP A 64 -8.00 -14.84 4.68
CA TRP A 64 -8.66 -13.92 5.61
C TRP A 64 -8.18 -14.13 7.05
N ARG A 65 -8.16 -15.36 7.54
CA ARG A 65 -7.71 -15.67 8.92
C ARG A 65 -6.25 -15.33 9.12
N PHE A 66 -5.41 -15.69 8.17
CA PHE A 66 -3.98 -15.36 8.19
C PHE A 66 -3.76 -13.83 8.32
N ASN A 67 -4.42 -13.04 7.48
CA ASN A 67 -4.32 -11.60 7.54
C ASN A 67 -4.83 -11.03 8.88
N LYS A 68 -5.94 -11.58 9.38
CA LYS A 68 -6.52 -11.13 10.65
C LYS A 68 -5.52 -11.26 11.80
N GLU A 69 -4.85 -12.41 11.92
CA GLU A 69 -3.86 -12.64 12.96
C GLU A 69 -2.61 -11.76 12.80
N ILE A 70 -2.14 -11.58 11.55
CA ILE A 70 -1.04 -10.63 11.27
C ILE A 70 -1.44 -9.21 11.69
N VAL A 71 -2.63 -8.74 11.31
CA VAL A 71 -3.12 -7.40 11.66
C VAL A 71 -3.22 -7.23 13.17
N ASP A 72 -3.76 -8.22 13.89
CA ASP A 72 -3.84 -8.20 15.36
C ASP A 72 -2.45 -8.08 16.01
N ALA A 73 -1.44 -8.71 15.42
CA ALA A 73 -0.07 -8.69 15.92
C ALA A 73 0.70 -7.38 15.67
N VAL A 74 0.32 -6.59 14.63
CA VAL A 74 1.10 -5.42 14.21
C VAL A 74 0.36 -4.08 14.32
N ALA A 75 -0.95 -4.08 14.59
CA ALA A 75 -1.77 -2.87 14.52
C ALA A 75 -1.34 -1.76 15.50
N ASP A 76 -0.77 -2.10 16.65
CA ASP A 76 -0.22 -1.15 17.61
C ASP A 76 1.15 -0.59 17.18
N LEU A 77 1.86 -1.24 16.26
CA LEU A 77 3.23 -0.92 15.86
C LEU A 77 3.32 -0.02 14.63
N VAL A 78 2.42 -0.19 13.65
CA VAL A 78 2.53 0.46 12.34
C VAL A 78 1.34 1.36 12.02
N PRO A 79 1.52 2.44 11.25
CA PRO A 79 0.45 3.36 10.88
C PRO A 79 -0.47 2.77 9.79
N ALA A 80 0.05 1.89 8.94
CA ALA A 80 -0.64 1.45 7.74
C ALA A 80 -0.37 0.00 7.36
N VAL A 81 -1.29 -0.56 6.59
CA VAL A 81 -1.15 -1.84 5.88
C VAL A 81 -1.44 -1.67 4.40
N LYS A 82 -0.91 -2.59 3.59
CA LYS A 82 -1.06 -2.54 2.13
C LYS A 82 -1.45 -3.91 1.56
N PRO A 83 -2.76 -4.21 1.48
CA PRO A 83 -3.22 -5.43 0.84
C PRO A 83 -3.02 -5.36 -0.68
N GLN A 84 -2.37 -6.40 -1.24
CA GLN A 84 -2.14 -6.57 -2.68
C GLN A 84 -3.31 -7.33 -3.29
N ILE A 85 -4.15 -6.65 -4.06
CA ILE A 85 -5.42 -7.20 -4.55
C ILE A 85 -5.26 -8.48 -5.39
N ALA A 86 -4.19 -8.61 -6.16
CA ALA A 86 -3.93 -9.78 -7.00
C ALA A 86 -3.86 -11.09 -6.19
N MET A 87 -3.40 -11.02 -4.93
CA MET A 87 -3.30 -12.19 -4.04
C MET A 87 -4.68 -12.69 -3.58
N TYR A 88 -5.71 -11.92 -3.81
CA TYR A 88 -7.10 -12.23 -3.51
C TYR A 88 -7.89 -12.50 -4.80
N GLU A 89 -7.72 -11.69 -5.84
CA GLU A 89 -8.39 -11.88 -7.15
C GLU A 89 -8.15 -13.27 -7.75
N GLN A 90 -6.98 -13.87 -7.52
CA GLN A 90 -6.68 -15.22 -8.00
C GLN A 90 -7.64 -16.31 -7.48
N PHE A 91 -8.35 -16.05 -6.39
CA PHE A 91 -9.37 -16.95 -5.82
C PHE A 91 -10.80 -16.54 -6.22
N GLY A 92 -10.96 -15.66 -7.23
CA GLY A 92 -12.26 -15.22 -7.71
C GLY A 92 -13.08 -14.46 -6.66
N ILE A 93 -14.40 -14.70 -6.65
CA ILE A 93 -15.32 -13.99 -5.75
C ILE A 93 -15.03 -14.25 -4.27
N PRO A 94 -14.78 -15.50 -3.81
CA PRO A 94 -14.39 -15.74 -2.41
C PRO A 94 -13.16 -14.93 -1.99
N GLY A 95 -12.15 -14.83 -2.88
CA GLY A 95 -10.97 -13.99 -2.64
C GLY A 95 -11.30 -12.52 -2.52
N MET A 96 -12.21 -11.99 -3.33
CA MET A 96 -12.65 -10.60 -3.23
C MET A 96 -13.43 -10.33 -1.95
N ILE A 97 -14.18 -11.31 -1.43
CA ILE A 97 -14.80 -11.24 -0.10
C ILE A 97 -13.72 -11.17 0.98
N ALA A 98 -12.68 -12.00 0.89
CA ALA A 98 -11.55 -11.97 1.82
C ALA A 98 -10.80 -10.61 1.78
N TYR A 99 -10.61 -10.04 0.58
CA TYR A 99 -10.05 -8.70 0.41
C TYR A 99 -10.90 -7.64 1.12
N TRP A 100 -12.20 -7.62 0.86
CA TRP A 100 -13.12 -6.69 1.48
C TRP A 100 -13.14 -6.83 3.02
N LYS A 101 -13.19 -8.07 3.55
CA LYS A 101 -13.07 -8.34 4.99
C LYS A 101 -11.77 -7.79 5.55
N THR A 102 -10.64 -8.01 4.86
CA THR A 102 -9.32 -7.54 5.28
C THR A 102 -9.26 -6.01 5.36
N VAL A 103 -9.73 -5.30 4.32
CA VAL A 103 -9.79 -3.83 4.32
C VAL A 103 -10.59 -3.30 5.50
N ARG A 104 -11.80 -3.85 5.73
CA ARG A 104 -12.67 -3.43 6.82
C ARG A 104 -12.03 -3.67 8.19
N TYR A 105 -11.48 -4.85 8.39
CA TYR A 105 -10.85 -5.19 9.66
C TYR A 105 -9.65 -4.30 9.98
N CYS A 106 -8.81 -4.00 9.00
CA CYS A 106 -7.69 -3.07 9.18
C CYS A 106 -8.17 -1.68 9.61
N GLN A 107 -9.24 -1.18 8.98
CA GLN A 107 -9.85 0.11 9.34
C GLN A 107 -10.47 0.10 10.75
N GLU A 108 -11.11 -1.00 11.15
CA GLU A 108 -11.65 -1.19 12.52
C GLU A 108 -10.53 -1.19 13.58
N LYS A 109 -9.33 -1.68 13.23
CA LYS A 109 -8.12 -1.61 14.06
C LYS A 109 -7.43 -0.24 14.06
N GLY A 110 -7.98 0.74 13.35
CA GLY A 110 -7.43 2.09 13.25
C GLY A 110 -6.24 2.24 12.31
N LEU A 111 -5.97 1.23 11.48
CA LEU A 111 -4.91 1.27 10.48
C LEU A 111 -5.36 2.00 9.22
N ILE A 112 -4.44 2.75 8.62
CA ILE A 112 -4.62 3.30 7.28
C ILE A 112 -4.41 2.16 6.27
N VAL A 113 -5.32 2.05 5.30
CA VAL A 113 -5.29 1.00 4.28
C VAL A 113 -4.86 1.58 2.94
N ILE A 114 -3.74 1.09 2.42
CA ILE A 114 -3.24 1.41 1.08
C ILE A 114 -3.61 0.24 0.17
N GLY A 115 -4.64 0.37 -0.66
CA GLY A 115 -5.01 -0.64 -1.65
C GLY A 115 -3.93 -0.72 -2.74
N ASP A 116 -3.18 -1.82 -2.79
CA ASP A 116 -2.20 -2.03 -3.87
C ASP A 116 -2.90 -2.65 -5.08
N VAL A 117 -3.60 -1.81 -5.83
CA VAL A 117 -4.56 -2.22 -6.87
C VAL A 117 -4.09 -1.86 -8.28
N LYS A 118 -3.14 -0.93 -8.41
CA LYS A 118 -2.49 -0.49 -9.66
C LYS A 118 -3.48 -0.29 -10.82
N ARG A 119 -4.62 0.36 -10.52
CA ARG A 119 -5.65 0.61 -11.53
C ARG A 119 -5.19 1.69 -12.52
N GLY A 120 -5.69 1.57 -13.75
CA GLY A 120 -5.42 2.53 -14.81
C GLY A 120 -6.42 2.33 -15.93
N ASP A 121 -7.17 3.40 -16.26
CA ASP A 121 -8.12 3.49 -17.35
C ASP A 121 -8.36 4.99 -17.62
N ILE A 122 -9.32 5.35 -18.46
CA ILE A 122 -9.67 6.73 -18.80
C ILE A 122 -11.15 7.03 -18.52
N GLY A 123 -11.46 8.32 -18.35
CA GLY A 123 -12.83 8.84 -18.28
C GLY A 123 -13.70 8.13 -17.23
N SER A 124 -14.90 7.75 -17.64
CA SER A 124 -15.88 7.11 -16.75
C SER A 124 -15.44 5.75 -16.21
N THR A 125 -14.58 5.00 -16.93
CA THR A 125 -14.03 3.73 -16.45
C THR A 125 -13.04 3.98 -15.32
N SER A 126 -12.13 4.95 -15.46
CA SER A 126 -11.24 5.36 -14.40
C SER A 126 -12.00 5.87 -13.17
N GLU A 127 -13.08 6.64 -13.38
CA GLU A 127 -13.97 7.10 -12.31
C GLU A 127 -14.65 5.93 -11.57
N ALA A 128 -15.08 4.89 -12.28
CA ALA A 128 -15.66 3.70 -11.66
C ALA A 128 -14.66 2.97 -10.75
N TYR A 129 -13.40 2.82 -11.18
CA TYR A 129 -12.33 2.32 -10.33
C TYR A 129 -12.09 3.21 -9.11
N ALA A 130 -12.02 4.53 -9.30
CA ALA A 130 -11.79 5.49 -8.22
C ALA A 130 -12.93 5.43 -7.17
N ARG A 131 -14.18 5.34 -7.60
CA ARG A 131 -15.34 5.18 -6.71
C ARG A 131 -15.32 3.86 -5.96
N ALA A 132 -14.95 2.75 -6.62
CA ALA A 132 -14.89 1.43 -5.99
C ALA A 132 -13.85 1.39 -4.86
N HIS A 133 -12.66 1.95 -5.10
CA HIS A 133 -11.53 1.88 -4.16
C HIS A 133 -11.53 3.02 -3.14
N LEU A 134 -11.82 4.25 -3.54
CA LEU A 134 -11.64 5.43 -2.68
C LEU A 134 -12.94 6.18 -2.38
N GLY A 135 -13.95 6.01 -3.25
CA GLY A 135 -15.17 6.80 -3.19
C GLY A 135 -16.38 6.06 -2.70
N ARG A 136 -17.52 6.54 -3.16
CA ARG A 136 -18.83 5.96 -2.89
C ARG A 136 -19.61 5.81 -4.20
N VAL A 137 -20.31 4.69 -4.30
CA VAL A 137 -21.24 4.44 -5.40
C VAL A 137 -22.61 5.01 -5.03
N GLU A 138 -23.24 5.72 -5.94
CA GLU A 138 -24.57 6.26 -5.75
C GLU A 138 -25.62 5.28 -6.32
N ILE A 139 -26.48 4.76 -5.45
CA ILE A 139 -27.52 3.77 -5.79
C ILE A 139 -28.81 4.20 -5.11
N GLY A 140 -29.85 4.49 -5.88
CA GLY A 140 -31.18 4.82 -5.34
C GLY A 140 -31.16 6.05 -4.40
N GLY A 141 -30.31 7.03 -4.64
CA GLY A 141 -30.13 8.22 -3.79
C GLY A 141 -29.26 7.99 -2.55
N HIS A 142 -28.67 6.81 -2.39
CA HIS A 142 -27.76 6.47 -1.29
C HIS A 142 -26.32 6.42 -1.78
N ARG A 143 -25.38 6.94 -0.97
CA ARG A 143 -23.93 6.90 -1.21
C ARG A 143 -23.32 5.74 -0.41
N ILE A 144 -22.96 4.66 -1.09
CA ILE A 144 -22.54 3.39 -0.49
C ILE A 144 -21.05 3.15 -0.77
N ARG A 145 -20.32 2.68 0.25
CA ARG A 145 -18.91 2.29 0.16
C ARG A 145 -18.81 0.87 -0.40
N ALA A 146 -17.93 0.68 -1.40
CA ALA A 146 -17.52 -0.66 -1.83
C ALA A 146 -16.29 -1.11 -1.02
N PHE A 147 -15.07 -0.97 -1.54
CA PHE A 147 -13.84 -1.25 -0.77
C PHE A 147 -13.49 -0.11 0.17
N TYR A 148 -13.38 1.11 -0.35
CA TYR A 148 -13.20 2.34 0.41
C TYR A 148 -11.89 2.37 1.21
N GLU A 149 -10.79 1.97 0.59
CA GLU A 149 -9.44 2.14 1.13
C GLU A 149 -9.11 3.62 1.37
N ASP A 150 -8.03 3.89 2.08
CA ASP A 150 -7.59 5.26 2.39
C ASP A 150 -6.67 5.82 1.30
N PHE A 151 -5.86 4.94 0.69
CA PHE A 151 -5.08 5.20 -0.52
C PHE A 151 -5.26 4.07 -1.51
N ALA A 152 -5.03 4.36 -2.80
CA ALA A 152 -4.93 3.35 -3.85
C ALA A 152 -3.70 3.59 -4.73
N THR A 153 -3.04 2.52 -5.19
CA THR A 153 -1.99 2.64 -6.19
C THR A 153 -2.59 2.73 -7.59
N VAL A 154 -2.03 3.59 -8.43
CA VAL A 154 -2.54 3.84 -9.80
C VAL A 154 -1.40 3.88 -10.82
N ASN A 155 -1.72 3.49 -12.06
CA ASN A 155 -0.78 3.46 -13.17
C ASN A 155 -0.92 4.75 -14.00
N PRO A 156 0.18 5.52 -14.23
CA PRO A 156 0.13 6.79 -14.94
C PRO A 156 0.14 6.68 -16.46
N TYR A 157 0.27 5.48 -17.02
CA TYR A 157 0.56 5.29 -18.46
C TYR A 157 -0.43 5.97 -19.40
N LEU A 158 -1.68 6.13 -18.98
CA LEU A 158 -2.74 6.81 -19.77
C LEU A 158 -2.81 8.33 -19.49
N GLY A 159 -1.86 8.89 -18.75
CA GLY A 159 -1.75 10.33 -18.52
C GLY A 159 -2.84 10.90 -17.62
N THR A 160 -3.09 12.21 -17.79
CA THR A 160 -4.03 12.97 -16.95
C THR A 160 -5.46 12.43 -17.01
N ASP A 161 -5.89 11.92 -18.16
CA ASP A 161 -7.24 11.33 -18.32
C ASP A 161 -7.46 10.10 -17.43
N GLY A 162 -6.37 9.39 -17.09
CA GLY A 162 -6.40 8.26 -16.17
C GLY A 162 -6.32 8.68 -14.71
N ILE A 163 -5.55 9.70 -14.39
CA ILE A 163 -5.25 10.11 -13.02
C ILE A 163 -6.28 11.07 -12.44
N LYS A 164 -6.76 12.04 -13.25
CA LYS A 164 -7.69 13.07 -12.80
C LYS A 164 -8.95 12.53 -12.12
N PRO A 165 -9.63 11.47 -12.62
CA PRO A 165 -10.80 10.92 -11.93
C PRO A 165 -10.50 10.42 -10.51
N PHE A 166 -9.31 9.84 -10.27
CA PHE A 166 -8.88 9.45 -8.93
C PHE A 166 -8.63 10.67 -8.03
N VAL A 167 -7.96 11.70 -8.55
CA VAL A 167 -7.69 12.94 -7.80
C VAL A 167 -9.00 13.64 -7.42
N ASP A 168 -9.97 13.69 -8.33
CA ASP A 168 -11.27 14.28 -8.05
C ASP A 168 -12.00 13.55 -6.91
N ILE A 169 -11.98 12.21 -6.89
CA ILE A 169 -12.55 11.40 -5.81
C ILE A 169 -11.75 11.58 -4.50
N CYS A 170 -10.42 11.64 -4.57
CA CYS A 170 -9.59 11.94 -3.39
C CYS A 170 -10.00 13.25 -2.72
N ASN A 171 -10.19 14.30 -3.51
CA ASN A 171 -10.60 15.61 -3.01
C ASN A 171 -12.02 15.62 -2.43
N GLN A 172 -12.93 14.77 -2.95
CA GLN A 172 -14.31 14.63 -2.45
C GLN A 172 -14.42 13.84 -1.16
N GLU A 173 -13.58 12.82 -0.98
CA GLU A 173 -13.71 11.82 0.10
C GLU A 173 -12.56 11.89 1.12
N ASP A 174 -11.65 12.87 1.00
CA ASP A 174 -10.43 13.02 1.82
C ASP A 174 -9.55 11.76 1.76
N LYS A 175 -9.31 11.26 0.56
CA LYS A 175 -8.50 10.07 0.26
C LYS A 175 -7.23 10.46 -0.48
N GLY A 176 -6.37 9.48 -0.78
CA GLY A 176 -5.15 9.71 -1.54
C GLY A 176 -4.84 8.60 -2.54
N ILE A 177 -3.85 8.85 -3.38
CA ILE A 177 -3.31 7.86 -4.33
C ILE A 177 -1.78 7.83 -4.26
N PHE A 178 -1.21 6.69 -4.66
CA PHE A 178 0.21 6.55 -4.97
C PHE A 178 0.37 6.17 -6.44
N VAL A 179 0.95 7.06 -7.23
CA VAL A 179 1.19 6.86 -8.66
C VAL A 179 2.50 6.12 -8.88
N LEU A 180 2.53 5.13 -9.77
CA LEU A 180 3.76 4.42 -10.12
C LEU A 180 4.73 5.36 -10.86
N VAL A 181 5.91 5.61 -10.30
CA VAL A 181 6.94 6.48 -10.89
C VAL A 181 8.19 5.69 -11.26
N LYS A 182 8.85 5.06 -10.28
CA LYS A 182 9.97 4.15 -10.51
C LYS A 182 9.75 2.88 -9.70
N THR A 183 9.51 1.78 -10.41
CA THR A 183 9.17 0.51 -9.77
C THR A 183 10.40 -0.36 -9.51
N SER A 184 10.34 -1.24 -8.52
CA SER A 184 11.49 -2.01 -8.02
C SER A 184 11.84 -3.27 -8.83
N ASN A 185 11.01 -3.64 -9.82
CA ASN A 185 11.23 -4.84 -10.62
C ASN A 185 12.42 -4.69 -11.60
N PRO A 186 13.16 -5.77 -11.91
CA PRO A 186 14.35 -5.72 -12.77
C PRO A 186 14.09 -5.12 -14.15
N SER A 187 12.96 -5.42 -14.78
CA SER A 187 12.60 -4.91 -16.12
C SER A 187 12.03 -3.48 -16.12
N SER A 188 12.03 -2.78 -14.99
CA SER A 188 11.51 -1.40 -14.93
C SER A 188 12.23 -0.45 -15.89
N GLY A 189 13.51 -0.72 -16.16
CA GLY A 189 14.32 0.09 -17.07
C GLY A 189 13.89 0.04 -18.53
N GLU A 190 13.15 -1.00 -18.95
CA GLU A 190 12.70 -1.11 -20.35
C GLU A 190 11.86 0.08 -20.81
N PHE A 191 11.12 0.71 -19.90
CA PHE A 191 10.31 1.90 -20.16
C PHE A 191 10.73 3.09 -19.30
N GLN A 192 10.98 2.86 -18.01
CA GLN A 192 11.16 3.94 -17.05
C GLN A 192 12.52 4.66 -17.20
N ASP A 193 13.53 3.99 -17.74
CA ASP A 193 14.88 4.55 -17.97
C ASP A 193 15.09 5.04 -19.40
N ILE A 194 14.07 4.97 -20.29
CA ILE A 194 14.12 5.57 -21.62
C ILE A 194 14.32 7.09 -21.46
N LYS A 195 15.24 7.65 -22.26
CA LYS A 195 15.44 9.09 -22.32
C LYS A 195 14.54 9.75 -23.36
N THR A 196 13.97 10.85 -22.96
CA THR A 196 13.24 11.77 -23.83
C THR A 196 14.20 12.65 -24.63
N GLU A 197 13.70 13.40 -25.62
CA GLU A 197 14.51 14.27 -26.46
C GLU A 197 15.25 15.36 -25.68
N ASP A 198 14.70 15.82 -24.56
CA ASP A 198 15.31 16.80 -23.66
C ASP A 198 16.34 16.18 -22.67
N GLY A 199 16.57 14.86 -22.76
CA GLY A 199 17.58 14.13 -22.02
C GLY A 199 17.12 13.59 -20.65
N ARG A 200 15.90 13.90 -20.21
CA ARG A 200 15.31 13.35 -18.97
C ARG A 200 14.94 11.88 -19.16
N HIS A 201 14.95 11.12 -18.07
CA HIS A 201 14.38 9.77 -18.08
C HIS A 201 12.86 9.81 -17.97
N MET A 202 12.20 8.77 -18.46
CA MET A 202 10.74 8.67 -18.40
C MET A 202 10.21 8.75 -16.96
N TYR A 203 10.92 8.15 -15.96
CA TYR A 203 10.51 8.24 -14.56
C TYR A 203 10.56 9.68 -14.01
N GLU A 204 11.46 10.54 -14.53
CA GLU A 204 11.53 11.97 -14.16
C GLU A 204 10.33 12.74 -14.74
N VAL A 205 9.98 12.47 -16.00
CA VAL A 205 8.79 13.05 -16.64
C VAL A 205 7.51 12.66 -15.90
N VAL A 206 7.37 11.39 -15.51
CA VAL A 206 6.24 10.92 -14.70
C VAL A 206 6.24 11.58 -13.33
N GLY A 207 7.41 11.69 -12.67
CA GLY A 207 7.53 12.36 -11.38
C GLY A 207 7.09 13.83 -11.42
N GLU A 208 7.48 14.56 -12.47
CA GLU A 208 7.00 15.93 -12.68
C GLU A 208 5.47 16.00 -12.82
N LYS A 209 4.89 15.09 -13.58
CA LYS A 209 3.42 15.00 -13.70
C LYS A 209 2.74 14.68 -12.38
N VAL A 210 3.31 13.80 -11.57
CA VAL A 210 2.78 13.50 -10.22
C VAL A 210 2.79 14.75 -9.35
N ARG A 211 3.86 15.55 -9.39
CA ARG A 211 3.93 16.84 -8.72
C ARG A 211 2.82 17.78 -9.19
N GLU A 212 2.66 17.94 -10.51
CA GLU A 212 1.61 18.81 -11.10
C GLU A 212 0.20 18.35 -10.68
N TRP A 213 -0.11 17.05 -10.77
CA TRP A 213 -1.40 16.52 -10.34
C TRP A 213 -1.66 16.71 -8.84
N GLY A 214 -0.59 16.76 -8.05
CA GLY A 214 -0.65 16.97 -6.61
C GLY A 214 -0.94 18.39 -6.18
N GLU A 215 -0.68 19.41 -7.02
CA GLU A 215 -0.82 20.82 -6.65
C GLU A 215 -2.23 21.20 -6.18
N GLN A 216 -3.26 20.57 -6.73
CA GLN A 216 -4.66 20.81 -6.35
C GLN A 216 -5.15 19.98 -5.13
N SER A 217 -4.28 19.14 -4.57
CA SER A 217 -4.60 18.21 -3.47
C SER A 217 -3.65 18.36 -2.28
N MET A 218 -3.07 19.53 -2.13
CA MET A 218 -2.14 19.87 -1.04
C MET A 218 -2.85 19.97 0.31
N ASP A 219 -2.23 19.38 1.34
CA ASP A 219 -2.59 19.59 2.74
C ASP A 219 -1.32 19.72 3.60
N GLY A 220 -1.08 20.91 4.07
CA GLY A 220 0.19 21.25 4.72
C GLY A 220 1.38 21.16 3.77
N ALA A 221 2.40 20.41 4.14
CA ALA A 221 3.63 20.26 3.36
C ALA A 221 3.54 19.20 2.25
N TYR A 222 2.52 18.36 2.24
CA TYR A 222 2.40 17.24 1.32
C TYR A 222 1.06 17.17 0.60
N SER A 223 1.06 16.52 -0.56
CA SER A 223 -0.12 16.26 -1.37
C SER A 223 -0.74 14.88 -1.07
N ASN A 224 -2.07 14.76 -1.26
CA ASN A 224 -2.75 13.46 -1.32
C ASN A 224 -2.39 12.63 -2.57
N VAL A 225 -1.65 13.20 -3.51
CA VAL A 225 -1.08 12.50 -4.68
C VAL A 225 0.37 12.15 -4.37
N GLY A 226 0.59 10.92 -3.98
CA GLY A 226 1.89 10.35 -3.68
C GLY A 226 2.50 9.62 -4.87
N ALA A 227 3.72 9.11 -4.70
CA ALA A 227 4.48 8.36 -5.70
C ALA A 227 4.94 7.00 -5.16
N VAL A 228 4.94 5.97 -6.00
CA VAL A 228 5.65 4.72 -5.73
C VAL A 228 7.05 4.83 -6.32
N VAL A 229 8.06 4.74 -5.45
CA VAL A 229 9.48 4.72 -5.84
C VAL A 229 10.17 3.55 -5.16
N GLY A 230 10.72 2.62 -5.94
CA GLY A 230 11.34 1.40 -5.44
C GLY A 230 12.59 1.68 -4.62
N ALA A 231 12.69 1.05 -3.46
CA ALA A 231 13.83 1.16 -2.55
C ALA A 231 15.16 0.66 -3.13
N THR A 232 15.12 -0.10 -4.22
CA THR A 232 16.29 -0.65 -4.93
C THR A 232 17.01 0.36 -5.84
N TYR A 233 16.50 1.60 -5.93
CA TYR A 233 17.03 2.67 -6.78
C TYR A 233 17.30 3.95 -5.98
N PRO A 234 18.28 3.95 -5.04
CA PRO A 234 18.53 5.07 -4.13
C PRO A 234 18.95 6.36 -4.83
N GLU A 235 19.70 6.29 -5.93
CA GLU A 235 20.15 7.47 -6.67
C GLU A 235 18.97 8.12 -7.43
N GLN A 236 18.11 7.32 -8.05
CA GLN A 236 16.91 7.83 -8.71
C GLN A 236 15.92 8.41 -7.67
N ALA A 237 15.88 7.85 -6.47
CA ALA A 237 15.04 8.37 -5.40
C ALA A 237 15.46 9.77 -4.95
N LYS A 238 16.77 10.08 -4.89
CA LYS A 238 17.27 11.42 -4.58
C LYS A 238 16.83 12.43 -5.64
N VAL A 239 17.01 12.10 -6.93
CA VAL A 239 16.55 12.94 -8.04
C VAL A 239 15.03 13.18 -7.95
N LEU A 240 14.27 12.13 -7.70
CA LEU A 240 12.81 12.22 -7.59
C LEU A 240 12.37 13.00 -6.35
N ARG A 241 13.09 12.90 -5.21
CA ARG A 241 12.79 13.71 -4.03
C ARG A 241 12.97 15.21 -4.29
N GLU A 242 14.04 15.58 -5.00
CA GLU A 242 14.27 16.98 -5.41
C GLU A 242 13.20 17.49 -6.38
N LEU A 243 12.81 16.64 -7.34
CA LEU A 243 11.78 16.96 -8.35
C LEU A 243 10.37 17.07 -7.74
N MET A 244 10.08 16.25 -6.71
CA MET A 244 8.77 16.12 -6.07
C MET A 244 8.85 16.42 -4.56
N PRO A 245 9.23 17.64 -4.12
CA PRO A 245 9.48 17.93 -2.70
C PRO A 245 8.23 17.78 -1.82
N HIS A 246 7.05 17.93 -2.38
CA HIS A 246 5.76 17.86 -1.69
C HIS A 246 4.99 16.55 -1.94
N THR A 247 5.61 15.56 -2.58
CA THR A 247 5.01 14.26 -2.86
C THR A 247 5.47 13.25 -1.82
N PHE A 248 4.50 12.57 -1.19
CA PHE A 248 4.81 11.49 -0.25
C PHE A 248 5.18 10.21 -1.02
N ILE A 249 6.25 9.52 -0.63
CA ILE A 249 6.76 8.35 -1.33
C ILE A 249 6.36 7.07 -0.60
N LEU A 250 5.74 6.14 -1.32
CA LEU A 250 5.62 4.73 -0.93
C LEU A 250 6.81 3.97 -1.51
N ALA A 251 7.68 3.44 -0.63
CA ALA A 251 8.94 2.78 -1.00
C ALA A 251 8.85 1.25 -0.81
N PRO A 252 8.45 0.47 -1.83
CA PRO A 252 8.53 -0.99 -1.79
C PRO A 252 9.96 -1.48 -2.05
N GLY A 253 10.26 -2.71 -1.56
CA GLY A 253 11.50 -3.42 -1.88
C GLY A 253 12.49 -3.56 -0.72
N TYR A 254 12.17 -3.04 0.48
CA TYR A 254 12.97 -3.22 1.68
C TYR A 254 13.14 -4.71 2.06
N GLY A 255 14.35 -5.12 2.37
CA GLY A 255 14.72 -6.45 2.82
C GLY A 255 14.59 -7.52 1.75
N ALA A 256 13.38 -7.89 1.37
CA ALA A 256 13.11 -9.01 0.47
C ALA A 256 13.65 -8.84 -0.97
N GLN A 257 13.89 -7.60 -1.42
CA GLN A 257 14.47 -7.26 -2.72
C GLN A 257 15.90 -6.70 -2.59
N GLY A 258 16.49 -6.76 -1.39
CA GLY A 258 17.88 -6.43 -1.13
C GLY A 258 18.13 -4.98 -0.68
N ALA A 259 17.15 -4.09 -0.67
CA ALA A 259 17.32 -2.75 -0.15
C ALA A 259 17.44 -2.75 1.38
N THR A 260 18.35 -1.92 1.91
CA THR A 260 18.62 -1.71 3.34
C THR A 260 18.04 -0.37 3.80
N ALA A 261 17.99 -0.14 5.11
CA ALA A 261 17.55 1.14 5.65
C ALA A 261 18.44 2.32 5.21
N LYS A 262 19.74 2.08 4.98
CA LYS A 262 20.67 3.11 4.47
C LYS A 262 20.32 3.59 3.07
N ASP A 263 19.82 2.69 2.22
CA ASP A 263 19.43 3.02 0.84
C ASP A 263 18.19 3.92 0.81
N LEU A 264 17.45 3.99 1.91
CA LEU A 264 16.21 4.74 2.03
C LEU A 264 16.39 6.19 2.48
N SER A 265 17.57 6.61 2.93
CA SER A 265 17.79 7.97 3.44
C SER A 265 17.40 9.07 2.44
N GLY A 266 17.64 8.85 1.13
CA GLY A 266 17.27 9.77 0.06
C GLY A 266 15.77 9.87 -0.27
N PHE A 267 14.94 9.03 0.35
CA PHE A 267 13.46 9.06 0.18
C PHE A 267 12.79 10.05 1.13
N PHE A 268 13.42 10.32 2.25
CA PHE A 268 12.91 11.21 3.30
C PHE A 268 13.38 12.66 3.09
N ASP A 269 12.63 13.58 3.66
CA ASP A 269 13.07 14.96 3.77
C ASP A 269 14.02 15.14 4.98
N LYS A 270 14.53 16.38 5.15
CA LYS A 270 15.44 16.72 6.24
C LYS A 270 14.85 16.54 7.66
N ASP A 271 13.53 16.45 7.77
CA ASP A 271 12.79 16.32 9.02
C ASP A 271 12.34 14.87 9.28
N GLY A 272 12.81 13.91 8.45
CA GLY A 272 12.49 12.48 8.53
C GLY A 272 11.06 12.13 8.07
N ASN A 273 10.42 13.03 7.30
CA ASN A 273 9.10 12.80 6.72
C ASN A 273 9.21 12.53 5.20
N GLY A 274 8.08 12.37 4.55
CA GLY A 274 7.99 12.32 3.08
C GLY A 274 8.01 10.92 2.49
N ALA A 275 8.22 9.89 3.31
CA ALA A 275 8.16 8.51 2.82
C ALA A 275 7.60 7.53 3.85
N ILE A 276 7.07 6.42 3.34
CA ILE A 276 6.70 5.22 4.11
C ILE A 276 7.25 3.98 3.39
N VAL A 277 7.81 3.05 4.15
CA VAL A 277 8.56 1.90 3.64
C VAL A 277 7.73 0.63 3.74
N ASN A 278 7.54 -0.07 2.62
CA ASN A 278 6.78 -1.32 2.59
C ASN A 278 7.68 -2.55 2.71
N SER A 279 7.28 -3.46 3.60
CA SER A 279 7.75 -4.84 3.62
C SER A 279 6.56 -5.80 3.67
N SER A 280 6.54 -6.78 2.78
CA SER A 280 5.50 -7.83 2.71
C SER A 280 6.06 -9.16 3.19
N ARG A 281 6.65 -9.95 2.29
CA ARG A 281 7.23 -11.27 2.60
C ARG A 281 8.20 -11.25 3.80
N GLY A 282 8.93 -10.14 3.97
CA GLY A 282 9.87 -9.94 5.09
C GLY A 282 9.21 -10.04 6.45
N ILE A 283 7.94 -9.67 6.54
CA ILE A 283 7.12 -9.63 7.74
C ILE A 283 6.15 -10.80 7.80
N ILE A 284 5.23 -10.93 6.84
CA ILE A 284 4.15 -11.93 6.93
C ILE A 284 4.61 -13.38 6.82
N ALA A 285 5.77 -13.63 6.21
CA ALA A 285 6.40 -14.95 6.14
C ALA A 285 7.67 -15.04 7.01
N ALA A 286 7.80 -14.19 8.02
CA ALA A 286 8.99 -14.11 8.88
C ALA A 286 9.29 -15.44 9.58
N TYR A 287 8.27 -16.18 10.04
CA TYR A 287 8.42 -17.46 10.71
C TYR A 287 9.20 -18.50 9.91
N LYS A 288 9.27 -18.35 8.57
CA LYS A 288 10.06 -19.24 7.67
C LYS A 288 11.55 -18.90 7.63
N LYS A 289 11.97 -17.78 8.24
CA LYS A 289 13.36 -17.35 8.29
C LYS A 289 14.03 -17.88 9.55
N GLU A 290 15.30 -18.28 9.45
CA GLU A 290 16.11 -18.77 10.55
C GLU A 290 16.06 -17.86 11.80
N LYS A 291 16.17 -16.55 11.59
CA LYS A 291 16.10 -15.53 12.65
C LYS A 291 14.86 -15.65 13.53
N TYR A 292 13.73 -16.08 12.98
CA TYR A 292 12.44 -16.17 13.67
C TYR A 292 11.96 -17.62 13.85
N ALA A 293 12.78 -18.62 13.56
CA ALA A 293 12.41 -20.04 13.63
C ALA A 293 11.91 -20.49 15.01
N ARG A 294 12.31 -19.75 16.08
CA ARG A 294 11.86 -20.00 17.46
C ARG A 294 10.35 -19.88 17.66
N PHE A 295 9.64 -19.15 16.80
CA PHE A 295 8.18 -18.98 16.89
C PHE A 295 7.42 -20.19 16.32
N GLY A 296 8.05 -20.97 15.45
CA GLY A 296 7.39 -22.07 14.75
C GLY A 296 6.29 -21.58 13.78
N GLU A 297 5.61 -22.52 13.17
CA GLU A 297 4.56 -22.24 12.21
C GLU A 297 3.29 -21.69 12.90
N GLU A 298 2.95 -22.19 14.08
CA GLU A 298 1.80 -21.71 14.85
C GLU A 298 1.98 -20.29 15.38
N GLY A 299 3.23 -19.87 15.64
CA GLY A 299 3.58 -18.51 16.08
C GLY A 299 3.88 -17.55 14.92
N PHE A 300 3.31 -17.75 13.73
CA PHE A 300 3.59 -16.92 12.55
C PHE A 300 3.27 -15.43 12.77
N ALA A 301 2.23 -15.14 13.54
CA ALA A 301 1.83 -13.76 13.86
C ALA A 301 2.83 -13.09 14.83
N ASP A 302 3.34 -13.84 15.82
CA ASP A 302 4.39 -13.35 16.73
C ASP A 302 5.71 -13.12 15.98
N ALA A 303 6.04 -14.01 15.03
CA ALA A 303 7.19 -13.83 14.15
C ALA A 303 7.05 -12.57 13.27
N ALA A 304 5.85 -12.30 12.75
CA ALA A 304 5.56 -11.09 11.99
C ALA A 304 5.70 -9.84 12.85
N ARG A 305 5.21 -9.87 14.11
CA ARG A 305 5.40 -8.79 15.06
C ARG A 305 6.89 -8.54 15.34
N ALA A 306 7.67 -9.58 15.61
CA ALA A 306 9.11 -9.46 15.86
C ALA A 306 9.84 -8.88 14.64
N ALA A 307 9.52 -9.33 13.43
CA ALA A 307 10.10 -8.79 12.19
C ALA A 307 9.71 -7.33 11.92
N THR A 308 8.51 -6.92 12.32
CA THR A 308 8.06 -5.53 12.23
C THR A 308 8.84 -4.64 13.20
N ILE A 309 9.06 -5.08 14.43
CA ILE A 309 9.87 -4.35 15.42
C ILE A 309 11.29 -4.18 14.92
N ASP A 310 11.93 -5.26 14.43
CA ASP A 310 13.28 -5.21 13.86
C ASP A 310 13.39 -4.21 12.70
N MET A 311 12.40 -4.16 11.82
CA MET A 311 12.37 -3.20 10.71
C MET A 311 12.23 -1.76 11.20
N ILE A 312 11.37 -1.51 12.19
CA ILE A 312 11.19 -0.18 12.78
C ILE A 312 12.51 0.31 13.42
N GLU A 313 13.21 -0.56 14.14
CA GLU A 313 14.48 -0.24 14.79
C GLU A 313 15.59 0.03 13.77
N ASP A 314 15.67 -0.77 12.68
CA ASP A 314 16.62 -0.59 11.59
C ASP A 314 16.41 0.77 10.89
N LEU A 315 15.17 1.11 10.57
CA LEU A 315 14.84 2.41 9.97
C LEU A 315 15.12 3.58 10.90
N ARG A 316 14.78 3.49 12.18
CA ARG A 316 15.09 4.53 13.18
C ARG A 316 16.60 4.77 13.28
N THR A 317 17.37 3.70 13.29
CA THR A 317 18.85 3.79 13.37
C THR A 317 19.44 4.44 12.13
N ALA A 318 18.86 4.19 10.95
CA ALA A 318 19.39 4.72 9.69
C ALA A 318 18.95 6.16 9.40
N LEU A 319 17.81 6.58 9.94
CA LEU A 319 17.24 7.92 9.71
C LEU A 319 17.67 8.93 10.78
N GLY A 320 18.21 8.50 11.91
CA GLY A 320 18.70 9.35 13.02
C GLY A 320 17.61 9.57 14.04
#